data_2aa575dd8abb2b7c0ea0e0e2cd9e2c41
#
_entry.id   2aa575dd8abb2b7c0ea0e0e2cd9e2c41
#
_cell.length_a   1.000
_cell.length_b   1.000
_cell.length_c   1.000
_cell.angle_alpha   90.00
_cell.angle_beta   90.00
_cell.angle_gamma   90.00
#
_symmetry.space_group_name_H-M   'P 1'
#
loop_
_entity.id
_entity.type
_entity.pdbx_description
1 polymer ?
#
loop_
_entity_poly.entity_id
_entity_poly.type
_entity_poly.pdbx_seq_one_letter_code
_entity_poly.pdbx_strand_id
1 'polypeptide(L)'
;MEPPDELFSNQFCFDIGRAFAVFLKKNQAAGSIAVGGDPRDSTPRIMKFVELGLNHEGSVVLDEGITSIPSMNNILLADNTISGSIMVSGSHIKANLNGLKFFAFKEEIAKDHEKQIVEIYESIANSVPVTDGEPEITPEIRAKDLYITKLTALGKKYPSWRVVVDPGNGAQTEAMPQVLELLGLRVIKLNADLTQQFLARDTEVESDFEELKSKVKEQSADFGVGYDSDGDRAVFVDEEGCYIPGDYTGALVAKYMAGSKVVTPISTSQVVDAIGKEVIRTKVGSPYVVEGMKKTGANFGFEANGGGIFFDMLSRDGGRMTIEVLNILAQSGKKLSELMEELPKFYIERDKIEYTWELKDKIINEAKTKLKGVKIEEMDGLKIWLDDNTWILFRSSANAPEFRVFTESKDEAGARKLLEDGLALVKGVIGK
;
A
#
# COMPACT_ATOMS: atom_id res chain seq x y z
N MET A 1 18.13 3.17 -4.31
CA MET A 1 17.41 4.46 -4.19
C MET A 1 18.37 5.43 -3.51
N GLU A 2 18.54 6.58 -4.11
CA GLU A 2 19.43 7.65 -3.61
C GLU A 2 18.74 8.44 -2.49
N PRO A 3 19.49 9.05 -1.57
CA PRO A 3 18.93 9.95 -0.56
C PRO A 3 18.09 11.06 -1.19
N PRO A 4 17.07 11.61 -0.50
CA PRO A 4 16.19 12.65 -1.05
C PRO A 4 16.91 13.89 -1.58
N ASP A 5 18.08 14.22 -1.02
CA ASP A 5 18.84 15.39 -1.46
C ASP A 5 19.55 15.19 -2.80
N GLU A 6 19.81 13.95 -3.21
CA GLU A 6 20.44 13.63 -4.49
C GLU A 6 19.40 13.49 -5.60
N LEU A 7 18.34 12.71 -5.39
CA LEU A 7 17.29 12.49 -6.38
C LEU A 7 16.25 13.64 -6.38
N PHE A 8 15.76 14.03 -5.20
CA PHE A 8 14.76 15.09 -5.05
C PHE A 8 15.41 16.46 -4.84
N SER A 9 16.25 16.91 -5.80
CA SER A 9 16.73 18.29 -5.79
C SER A 9 15.57 19.28 -5.88
N ASN A 10 15.76 20.50 -5.39
CA ASN A 10 14.72 21.53 -5.47
C ASN A 10 14.25 21.77 -6.90
N GLN A 11 15.20 21.76 -7.87
CA GLN A 11 14.88 21.90 -9.29
C GLN A 11 14.05 20.72 -9.81
N PHE A 12 14.39 19.48 -9.44
CA PHE A 12 13.60 18.31 -9.83
C PHE A 12 12.17 18.41 -9.30
N CYS A 13 12.01 18.73 -8.00
CA CYS A 13 10.69 18.87 -7.38
C CYS A 13 9.84 19.96 -8.06
N PHE A 14 10.46 21.10 -8.40
CA PHE A 14 9.81 22.17 -9.13
C PHE A 14 9.38 21.73 -10.53
N ASP A 15 10.27 21.10 -11.29
CA ASP A 15 9.99 20.70 -12.67
C ASP A 15 8.97 19.56 -12.76
N ILE A 16 8.97 18.63 -11.81
CA ILE A 16 7.96 17.55 -11.78
C ILE A 16 6.56 18.09 -11.40
N GLY A 17 6.49 19.09 -10.50
CA GLY A 17 5.25 19.82 -10.23
C GLY A 17 4.71 20.51 -11.48
N ARG A 18 5.57 21.20 -12.22
CA ARG A 18 5.22 21.80 -13.53
C ARG A 18 4.72 20.74 -14.51
N ALA A 19 5.46 19.64 -14.63
CA ALA A 19 5.09 18.55 -15.55
C ALA A 19 3.70 17.98 -15.27
N PHE A 20 3.35 17.80 -13.99
CA PHE A 20 2.03 17.33 -13.61
C PHE A 20 0.91 18.33 -13.92
N ALA A 21 1.13 19.62 -13.66
CA ALA A 21 0.18 20.67 -14.04
C ALA A 21 -0.06 20.72 -15.55
N VAL A 22 1.00 20.64 -16.35
CA VAL A 22 0.92 20.58 -17.82
C VAL A 22 0.21 19.32 -18.28
N PHE A 23 0.47 18.16 -17.66
CA PHE A 23 -0.22 16.90 -17.94
C PHE A 23 -1.73 17.03 -17.73
N LEU A 24 -2.16 17.57 -16.59
CA LEU A 24 -3.57 17.76 -16.30
C LEU A 24 -4.25 18.68 -17.33
N LYS A 25 -3.62 19.82 -17.67
CA LYS A 25 -4.13 20.74 -18.70
C LYS A 25 -4.27 20.08 -20.07
N LYS A 26 -3.28 19.31 -20.50
CA LYS A 26 -3.32 18.57 -21.78
C LYS A 26 -4.46 17.55 -21.83
N ASN A 27 -4.79 16.97 -20.69
CA ASN A 27 -5.88 15.99 -20.55
C ASN A 27 -7.22 16.64 -20.13
N GLN A 28 -7.36 17.97 -20.30
CA GLN A 28 -8.59 18.73 -20.03
C GLN A 28 -9.08 18.61 -18.57
N ALA A 29 -8.22 18.26 -17.65
CA ALA A 29 -8.50 18.25 -16.22
C ALA A 29 -8.19 19.64 -15.65
N ALA A 30 -9.18 20.52 -15.66
CA ALA A 30 -9.08 21.87 -15.09
C ALA A 30 -9.60 21.87 -13.65
N GLY A 31 -8.82 22.42 -12.72
CA GLY A 31 -9.20 22.54 -11.31
C GLY A 31 -8.01 22.74 -10.41
N SER A 32 -8.26 22.78 -9.12
CA SER A 32 -7.23 22.86 -8.10
C SER A 32 -6.45 21.53 -8.03
N ILE A 33 -5.23 21.60 -7.50
CA ILE A 33 -4.39 20.41 -7.29
C ILE A 33 -4.10 20.32 -5.79
N ALA A 34 -4.45 19.18 -5.18
CA ALA A 34 -4.16 18.93 -3.77
C ALA A 34 -2.75 18.36 -3.62
N VAL A 35 -2.01 18.82 -2.61
CA VAL A 35 -0.68 18.32 -2.27
C VAL A 35 -0.67 17.92 -0.80
N GLY A 36 -0.14 16.75 -0.49
CA GLY A 36 0.00 16.28 0.88
C GLY A 36 1.16 15.32 1.01
N GLY A 37 1.50 14.92 2.23
CA GLY A 37 2.62 14.03 2.44
C GLY A 37 2.57 13.21 3.72
N ASP A 38 3.45 12.22 3.83
CA ASP A 38 3.73 11.52 5.07
C ASP A 38 4.75 12.31 5.92
N PRO A 39 4.92 12.01 7.22
CA PRO A 39 5.71 12.84 8.13
C PRO A 39 7.23 12.59 8.06
N ARG A 40 7.80 12.36 6.87
CA ARG A 40 9.26 12.27 6.67
C ARG A 40 9.90 13.65 6.74
N ASP A 41 11.13 13.74 7.26
CA ASP A 41 11.87 15.01 7.39
C ASP A 41 12.03 15.75 6.06
N SER A 42 12.13 15.03 4.95
CA SER A 42 12.28 15.61 3.62
C SER A 42 10.96 16.08 2.98
N THR A 43 9.81 15.64 3.51
CA THR A 43 8.48 15.90 2.92
C THR A 43 8.15 17.39 2.81
N PRO A 44 8.33 18.23 3.85
CA PRO A 44 7.99 19.65 3.75
C PRO A 44 8.79 20.38 2.64
N ARG A 45 10.07 20.06 2.48
CA ARG A 45 10.90 20.64 1.42
C ARG A 45 10.43 20.18 0.03
N ILE A 46 10.16 18.91 -0.14
CA ILE A 46 9.70 18.36 -1.43
C ILE A 46 8.34 18.96 -1.79
N MET A 47 7.38 19.02 -0.85
CA MET A 47 6.07 19.65 -1.07
C MET A 47 6.24 21.10 -1.53
N LYS A 48 7.01 21.93 -0.80
CA LYS A 48 7.26 23.33 -1.15
C LYS A 48 7.67 23.51 -2.61
N PHE A 49 8.64 22.76 -3.10
CA PHE A 49 9.13 22.93 -4.47
C PHE A 49 8.20 22.33 -5.53
N VAL A 50 7.47 21.27 -5.22
CA VAL A 50 6.38 20.76 -6.08
C VAL A 50 5.28 21.81 -6.22
N GLU A 51 4.85 22.43 -5.15
CA GLU A 51 3.84 23.48 -5.11
C GLU A 51 4.27 24.73 -5.89
N LEU A 52 5.52 25.17 -5.74
CA LEU A 52 6.08 26.24 -6.57
C LEU A 52 6.01 25.89 -8.06
N GLY A 53 6.28 24.66 -8.43
CA GLY A 53 6.16 24.19 -9.82
C GLY A 53 4.72 24.22 -10.33
N LEU A 54 3.77 23.78 -9.51
CA LEU A 54 2.33 23.84 -9.82
C LEU A 54 1.86 25.29 -10.00
N ASN A 55 2.26 26.20 -9.09
CA ASN A 55 1.93 27.62 -9.17
C ASN A 55 2.54 28.28 -10.41
N HIS A 56 3.78 27.93 -10.77
CA HIS A 56 4.44 28.46 -11.98
C HIS A 56 3.61 28.22 -13.24
N GLU A 57 2.96 27.07 -13.32
CA GLU A 57 2.03 26.74 -14.40
C GLU A 57 0.62 27.31 -14.19
N GLY A 58 0.39 28.15 -13.17
CA GLY A 58 -0.88 28.82 -12.88
C GLY A 58 -1.95 27.90 -12.27
N SER A 59 -1.55 26.82 -11.62
CA SER A 59 -2.49 25.96 -10.87
C SER A 59 -2.78 26.54 -9.49
N VAL A 60 -4.03 26.42 -9.03
CA VAL A 60 -4.40 26.66 -7.63
C VAL A 60 -3.99 25.43 -6.82
N VAL A 61 -3.22 25.64 -5.77
CA VAL A 61 -2.70 24.57 -4.91
C VAL A 61 -3.42 24.55 -3.57
N LEU A 62 -3.91 23.36 -3.18
CA LEU A 62 -4.47 23.07 -1.87
C LEU A 62 -3.46 22.26 -1.09
N ASP A 63 -2.87 22.85 -0.04
CA ASP A 63 -1.92 22.17 0.84
C ASP A 63 -2.69 21.45 1.96
N GLU A 64 -2.74 20.13 1.88
CA GLU A 64 -3.39 19.24 2.87
C GLU A 64 -2.46 18.83 4.02
N GLY A 65 -1.21 19.29 4.01
CA GLY A 65 -0.21 18.98 5.04
C GLY A 65 0.10 17.49 5.18
N ILE A 66 0.27 17.05 6.43
CA ILE A 66 0.46 15.62 6.71
C ILE A 66 -0.89 14.91 6.64
N THR A 67 -1.02 14.03 5.66
CA THR A 67 -2.27 13.31 5.38
C THR A 67 -2.00 11.96 4.72
N SER A 68 -3.00 11.07 4.73
CA SER A 68 -2.86 9.73 4.17
C SER A 68 -3.23 9.66 2.68
N ILE A 69 -2.68 8.68 1.96
CA ILE A 69 -3.09 8.39 0.57
C ILE A 69 -4.60 8.20 0.45
N PRO A 70 -5.27 7.40 1.30
CA PRO A 70 -6.72 7.26 1.21
C PRO A 70 -7.47 8.59 1.38
N SER A 71 -6.97 9.49 2.23
CA SER A 71 -7.54 10.84 2.37
C SER A 71 -7.42 11.64 1.08
N MET A 72 -6.23 11.63 0.46
CA MET A 72 -5.94 12.32 -0.80
C MET A 72 -6.76 11.76 -1.98
N ASN A 73 -7.03 10.46 -1.99
CA ASN A 73 -7.91 9.86 -2.99
C ASN A 73 -9.38 10.19 -2.73
N ASN A 74 -9.78 10.19 -1.46
CA ASN A 74 -11.15 10.49 -1.08
C ASN A 74 -11.57 11.92 -1.46
N ILE A 75 -10.68 12.91 -1.34
CA ILE A 75 -10.99 14.29 -1.73
C ILE A 75 -11.24 14.43 -3.23
N LEU A 76 -10.51 13.69 -4.07
CA LEU A 76 -10.74 13.66 -5.53
C LEU A 76 -12.11 13.07 -5.90
N LEU A 77 -12.62 12.15 -5.08
CA LEU A 77 -13.96 11.58 -5.28
C LEU A 77 -15.06 12.51 -4.77
N ALA A 78 -14.78 13.21 -3.68
CA ALA A 78 -15.75 14.07 -2.99
C ALA A 78 -15.89 15.46 -3.63
N ASP A 79 -14.84 15.98 -4.28
CA ASP A 79 -14.82 17.33 -4.83
C ASP A 79 -14.37 17.35 -6.30
N ASN A 80 -15.33 17.64 -7.18
CA ASN A 80 -15.08 17.71 -8.62
C ASN A 80 -14.31 18.99 -9.06
N THR A 81 -14.03 19.93 -8.15
CA THR A 81 -13.19 21.10 -8.44
C THR A 81 -11.69 20.78 -8.33
N ILE A 82 -11.33 19.60 -7.81
CA ILE A 82 -9.96 19.12 -7.71
C ILE A 82 -9.67 18.21 -8.90
N SER A 83 -8.70 18.58 -9.71
CA SER A 83 -8.34 17.87 -10.94
C SER A 83 -7.31 16.77 -10.74
N GLY A 84 -6.52 16.85 -9.66
CA GLY A 84 -5.50 15.86 -9.33
C GLY A 84 -4.93 16.08 -7.94
N SER A 85 -4.14 15.11 -7.48
CA SER A 85 -3.38 15.26 -6.24
C SER A 85 -1.99 14.65 -6.35
N ILE A 86 -1.08 15.18 -5.53
CA ILE A 86 0.28 14.67 -5.37
C ILE A 86 0.46 14.29 -3.91
N MET A 87 0.92 13.07 -3.67
CA MET A 87 1.30 12.60 -2.35
C MET A 87 2.82 12.42 -2.29
N VAL A 88 3.46 13.13 -1.37
CA VAL A 88 4.88 13.01 -1.07
C VAL A 88 5.06 11.93 -0.01
N SER A 89 5.46 10.75 -0.43
CA SER A 89 5.63 9.60 0.47
C SER A 89 6.54 8.53 -0.11
N GLY A 90 7.39 7.98 0.73
CA GLY A 90 8.14 6.76 0.43
C GLY A 90 7.41 5.46 0.84
N SER A 91 6.17 5.52 1.37
CA SER A 91 5.48 4.35 1.93
C SER A 91 6.37 3.59 2.92
N HIS A 92 6.47 2.27 2.83
CA HIS A 92 7.21 1.38 3.73
C HIS A 92 8.74 1.44 3.62
N ILE A 93 9.33 2.23 2.70
CA ILE A 93 10.78 2.30 2.55
C ILE A 93 11.42 3.11 3.69
N LYS A 94 12.75 2.99 3.83
CA LYS A 94 13.54 3.66 4.88
C LYS A 94 13.19 5.14 5.01
N ALA A 95 13.22 5.66 6.22
CA ALA A 95 12.82 7.03 6.55
C ALA A 95 13.62 8.12 5.80
N ASN A 96 14.88 7.83 5.45
CA ASN A 96 15.75 8.73 4.68
C ASN A 96 15.53 8.68 3.15
N LEU A 97 14.53 7.97 2.68
CA LEU A 97 14.12 7.92 1.27
C LEU A 97 12.74 8.53 1.14
N ASN A 98 12.38 9.02 -0.04
CA ASN A 98 11.05 9.54 -0.30
C ASN A 98 10.56 9.18 -1.71
N GLY A 99 9.32 9.56 -2.05
CA GLY A 99 8.69 9.28 -3.32
C GLY A 99 7.62 10.31 -3.65
N LEU A 100 7.14 10.27 -4.89
CA LEU A 100 5.99 11.03 -5.35
C LEU A 100 4.97 10.07 -5.94
N LYS A 101 3.72 10.20 -5.53
CA LYS A 101 2.59 9.47 -6.09
C LYS A 101 1.59 10.47 -6.65
N PHE A 102 1.12 10.20 -7.86
CA PHE A 102 0.23 11.09 -8.60
C PHE A 102 -1.15 10.45 -8.75
N PHE A 103 -2.18 11.24 -8.55
CA PHE A 103 -3.56 10.83 -8.70
C PHE A 103 -4.30 11.84 -9.58
N ALA A 104 -5.04 11.33 -10.55
CA ALA A 104 -5.89 12.12 -11.43
C ALA A 104 -7.05 11.25 -11.91
N PHE A 105 -8.09 11.88 -12.47
CA PHE A 105 -9.25 11.13 -12.99
C PHE A 105 -9.90 10.20 -11.95
N LYS A 106 -9.80 10.59 -10.66
CA LYS A 106 -10.34 9.88 -9.48
C LYS A 106 -9.65 8.54 -9.16
N GLU A 107 -8.42 8.36 -9.61
CA GLU A 107 -7.63 7.15 -9.36
C GLU A 107 -6.11 7.43 -9.36
N GLU A 108 -5.32 6.45 -8.92
CA GLU A 108 -3.87 6.47 -9.12
C GLU A 108 -3.56 6.46 -10.63
N ILE A 109 -2.59 7.27 -11.08
CA ILE A 109 -2.27 7.37 -12.51
C ILE A 109 -1.82 6.02 -13.07
N ALA A 110 -2.33 5.69 -14.26
CA ALA A 110 -1.92 4.50 -14.99
C ALA A 110 -0.52 4.66 -15.59
N LYS A 111 0.12 3.55 -15.96
CA LYS A 111 1.47 3.54 -16.56
C LYS A 111 1.60 4.40 -17.83
N ASP A 112 0.55 4.49 -18.63
CA ASP A 112 0.55 5.34 -19.82
C ASP A 112 0.53 6.84 -19.45
N HIS A 113 -0.13 7.21 -18.38
CA HIS A 113 -0.12 8.57 -17.84
C HIS A 113 1.24 8.91 -17.23
N GLU A 114 1.83 7.98 -16.48
CA GLU A 114 3.18 8.12 -15.94
C GLU A 114 4.19 8.43 -17.06
N LYS A 115 4.12 7.68 -18.17
CA LYS A 115 4.95 7.93 -19.37
C LYS A 115 4.76 9.33 -19.92
N GLN A 116 3.51 9.81 -20.04
CA GLN A 116 3.23 11.17 -20.51
C GLN A 116 3.82 12.24 -19.60
N ILE A 117 3.74 12.05 -18.26
CA ILE A 117 4.34 12.97 -17.29
C ILE A 117 5.86 13.01 -17.45
N VAL A 118 6.50 11.85 -17.63
CA VAL A 118 7.96 11.76 -17.86
C VAL A 118 8.33 12.46 -19.15
N GLU A 119 7.64 12.24 -20.27
CA GLU A 119 7.90 12.92 -21.54
C GLU A 119 7.74 14.46 -21.42
N ILE A 120 6.74 14.93 -20.68
CA ILE A 120 6.56 16.34 -20.40
C ILE A 120 7.72 16.86 -19.54
N TYR A 121 8.07 16.17 -18.45
CA TYR A 121 9.19 16.53 -17.59
C TYR A 121 10.48 16.66 -18.41
N GLU A 122 10.84 15.68 -19.22
CA GLU A 122 12.03 15.71 -20.08
C GLU A 122 12.05 16.91 -21.02
N SER A 123 10.87 17.35 -21.51
CA SER A 123 10.76 18.49 -22.41
C SER A 123 10.92 19.85 -21.74
N ILE A 124 10.66 19.96 -20.43
CA ILE A 124 10.67 21.23 -19.70
C ILE A 124 11.73 21.30 -18.59
N ALA A 125 12.36 20.20 -18.23
CA ALA A 125 13.34 20.15 -17.15
C ALA A 125 14.45 21.17 -17.36
N ASN A 126 14.80 21.88 -16.28
CA ASN A 126 15.81 22.94 -16.24
C ASN A 126 15.56 24.13 -17.21
N SER A 127 14.38 24.21 -17.83
CA SER A 127 14.04 25.36 -18.72
C SER A 127 13.81 26.66 -17.94
N VAL A 128 13.45 26.56 -16.68
CA VAL A 128 13.22 27.64 -15.74
C VAL A 128 13.99 27.36 -14.46
N PRO A 129 14.93 28.19 -14.03
CA PRO A 129 15.60 28.02 -12.75
C PRO A 129 14.61 28.17 -11.59
N VAL A 130 14.65 27.23 -10.66
CA VAL A 130 13.86 27.36 -9.44
C VAL A 130 14.40 28.48 -8.57
N THR A 131 13.52 29.26 -7.97
CA THR A 131 13.85 30.29 -6.99
C THR A 131 13.40 29.85 -5.60
N ASP A 132 14.10 30.28 -4.57
CA ASP A 132 13.73 30.02 -3.19
C ASP A 132 12.63 31.00 -2.73
N GLY A 133 11.46 30.86 -3.33
CA GLY A 133 10.24 31.60 -2.97
C GLY A 133 9.34 30.79 -2.05
N GLU A 134 8.25 31.41 -1.60
CA GLU A 134 7.16 30.69 -0.94
C GLU A 134 6.05 30.39 -1.96
N PRO A 135 5.48 29.18 -1.97
CA PRO A 135 4.37 28.86 -2.86
C PRO A 135 3.11 29.64 -2.47
N GLU A 136 2.30 29.97 -3.46
CA GLU A 136 0.94 30.48 -3.23
C GLU A 136 0.01 29.28 -3.02
N ILE A 137 -0.27 29.00 -1.76
CA ILE A 137 -1.08 27.85 -1.35
C ILE A 137 -2.33 28.29 -0.59
N THR A 138 -3.36 27.47 -0.66
CA THR A 138 -4.50 27.51 0.27
C THR A 138 -4.29 26.38 1.26
N PRO A 139 -3.96 26.67 2.55
CA PRO A 139 -3.91 25.64 3.58
C PRO A 139 -5.27 24.95 3.69
N GLU A 140 -5.31 23.65 3.58
CA GLU A 140 -6.52 22.87 3.56
C GLU A 140 -6.30 21.56 4.33
N ILE A 141 -7.20 21.21 5.22
CA ILE A 141 -7.16 19.94 5.96
C ILE A 141 -8.40 19.09 5.65
N ARG A 142 -9.12 19.45 4.62
CA ARG A 142 -10.42 18.91 4.25
C ARG A 142 -10.33 17.45 3.79
N ALA A 143 -9.22 17.04 3.22
CA ALA A 143 -9.02 15.64 2.81
C ALA A 143 -9.14 14.69 4.00
N LYS A 144 -8.48 15.01 5.11
CA LYS A 144 -8.54 14.23 6.35
C LYS A 144 -9.97 14.23 6.93
N ASP A 145 -10.63 15.37 7.04
CA ASP A 145 -11.95 15.48 7.64
C ASP A 145 -13.03 14.75 6.82
N LEU A 146 -12.98 14.85 5.50
CA LEU A 146 -13.85 14.10 4.60
C LEU A 146 -13.61 12.59 4.70
N TYR A 147 -12.37 12.16 4.87
CA TYR A 147 -12.03 10.76 5.05
C TYR A 147 -12.53 10.22 6.38
N ILE A 148 -12.33 10.94 7.49
CA ILE A 148 -12.90 10.61 8.81
C ILE A 148 -14.41 10.47 8.71
N THR A 149 -15.09 11.42 8.06
CA THR A 149 -16.54 11.38 7.84
C THR A 149 -16.97 10.15 7.05
N LYS A 150 -16.28 9.84 5.95
CA LYS A 150 -16.55 8.65 5.13
C LYS A 150 -16.40 7.36 5.94
N LEU A 151 -15.27 7.18 6.62
CA LEU A 151 -15.02 5.97 7.41
C LEU A 151 -16.03 5.80 8.54
N THR A 152 -16.35 6.89 9.24
CA THR A 152 -17.35 6.86 10.31
C THR A 152 -18.74 6.47 9.77
N ALA A 153 -19.12 6.97 8.59
CA ALA A 153 -20.40 6.61 7.96
C ALA A 153 -20.46 5.15 7.48
N LEU A 154 -19.31 4.54 7.17
CA LEU A 154 -19.20 3.12 6.77
C LEU A 154 -19.19 2.17 7.97
N GLY A 155 -18.81 2.66 9.13
CA GLY A 155 -18.84 1.92 10.38
C GLY A 155 -20.27 1.70 10.88
N LYS A 156 -20.36 0.76 11.81
CA LYS A 156 -21.62 0.46 12.55
C LYS A 156 -21.45 0.88 14.00
N LYS A 157 -22.46 0.71 14.80
CA LYS A 157 -22.32 0.80 16.25
C LYS A 157 -21.68 -0.50 16.75
N TYR A 158 -20.50 -0.40 17.36
CA TYR A 158 -19.77 -1.52 17.88
C TYR A 158 -19.91 -1.64 19.41
N PRO A 159 -19.66 -2.84 19.99
CA PRO A 159 -19.38 -2.97 21.41
C PRO A 159 -18.20 -2.05 21.82
N SER A 160 -18.08 -1.74 23.11
CA SER A 160 -16.97 -0.93 23.61
C SER A 160 -15.65 -1.72 23.62
N TRP A 161 -15.27 -2.26 22.46
CA TRP A 161 -14.00 -2.97 22.29
C TRP A 161 -12.81 -2.09 22.60
N ARG A 162 -11.79 -2.67 23.20
CA ARG A 162 -10.47 -2.05 23.35
C ARG A 162 -9.62 -2.36 22.12
N VAL A 163 -9.09 -1.32 21.50
CA VAL A 163 -8.30 -1.45 20.27
C VAL A 163 -6.98 -0.71 20.46
N VAL A 164 -5.86 -1.39 20.24
CA VAL A 164 -4.56 -0.73 20.11
C VAL A 164 -4.40 -0.24 18.68
N VAL A 165 -4.16 1.05 18.51
CA VAL A 165 -3.97 1.69 17.20
C VAL A 165 -2.54 2.21 17.10
N ASP A 166 -1.79 1.71 16.14
CA ASP A 166 -0.39 1.99 15.93
C ASP A 166 -0.13 2.55 14.52
N PRO A 167 -0.27 3.85 14.30
CA PRO A 167 0.04 4.49 13.02
C PRO A 167 1.55 4.68 12.77
N GLY A 168 2.44 4.30 13.70
CA GLY A 168 3.88 4.48 13.55
C GLY A 168 4.34 5.93 13.45
N ASN A 169 3.61 6.85 14.10
CA ASN A 169 3.75 8.30 13.93
C ASN A 169 3.60 8.75 12.46
N GLY A 170 2.91 7.92 11.64
CA GLY A 170 2.66 8.13 10.21
C GLY A 170 1.41 8.95 9.92
N ALA A 171 1.00 8.97 8.67
CA ALA A 171 -0.10 9.80 8.15
C ALA A 171 -1.49 9.47 8.73
N GLN A 172 -1.67 8.29 9.34
CA GLN A 172 -2.92 7.90 10.03
C GLN A 172 -2.97 8.30 11.52
N THR A 173 -1.94 8.99 12.03
CA THR A 173 -1.81 9.36 13.46
C THR A 173 -3.01 10.11 14.01
N GLU A 174 -3.61 10.98 13.23
CA GLU A 174 -4.77 11.75 13.66
C GLU A 174 -6.10 11.11 13.22
N ALA A 175 -6.17 10.60 11.98
CA ALA A 175 -7.43 10.16 11.41
C ALA A 175 -7.97 8.88 12.06
N MET A 176 -7.17 7.83 12.14
CA MET A 176 -7.69 6.51 12.56
C MET A 176 -8.04 6.44 14.04
N PRO A 177 -7.24 6.97 15.00
CA PRO A 177 -7.70 7.06 16.37
C PRO A 177 -9.03 7.79 16.52
N GLN A 178 -9.19 8.92 15.84
CA GLN A 178 -10.43 9.71 15.88
C GLN A 178 -11.63 8.95 15.30
N VAL A 179 -11.47 8.28 14.16
CA VAL A 179 -12.52 7.44 13.56
C VAL A 179 -13.00 6.38 14.53
N LEU A 180 -12.08 5.65 15.16
CA LEU A 180 -12.41 4.56 16.07
C LEU A 180 -13.06 5.07 17.37
N GLU A 181 -12.62 6.22 17.89
CA GLU A 181 -13.26 6.90 19.04
C GLU A 181 -14.70 7.35 18.69
N LEU A 182 -14.92 7.93 17.51
CA LEU A 182 -16.26 8.32 17.02
C LEU A 182 -17.20 7.13 16.84
N LEU A 183 -16.66 5.96 16.52
CA LEU A 183 -17.39 4.70 16.41
C LEU A 183 -17.66 4.02 17.76
N GLY A 184 -17.21 4.61 18.87
CA GLY A 184 -17.49 4.16 20.24
C GLY A 184 -16.50 3.14 20.80
N LEU A 185 -15.34 2.93 20.16
CA LEU A 185 -14.31 2.03 20.65
C LEU A 185 -13.46 2.72 21.73
N ARG A 186 -12.83 1.90 22.59
CA ARG A 186 -11.82 2.35 23.56
C ARG A 186 -10.45 2.26 22.91
N VAL A 187 -9.96 3.39 22.41
CA VAL A 187 -8.70 3.46 21.67
C VAL A 187 -7.51 3.59 22.62
N ILE A 188 -6.54 2.73 22.44
CA ILE A 188 -5.21 2.78 23.07
C ILE A 188 -4.23 3.18 21.99
N LYS A 189 -3.71 4.40 22.08
CA LYS A 189 -2.78 4.96 21.09
C LYS A 189 -1.36 4.44 21.35
N LEU A 190 -0.72 3.94 20.32
CA LEU A 190 0.67 3.52 20.30
C LEU A 190 1.35 4.19 19.10
N ASN A 191 2.52 4.81 19.30
CA ASN A 191 3.23 5.53 18.23
C ASN A 191 2.30 6.46 17.41
N ALA A 192 1.51 7.29 18.11
CA ALA A 192 0.48 8.15 17.53
C ALA A 192 0.72 9.63 17.88
N ASP A 193 1.92 10.12 17.60
CA ASP A 193 2.37 11.50 17.87
C ASP A 193 3.26 11.99 16.70
N LEU A 194 2.75 12.92 15.90
CA LEU A 194 3.48 13.49 14.75
C LEU A 194 4.73 14.31 15.15
N THR A 195 4.89 14.63 16.45
CA THR A 195 6.10 15.30 16.97
C THR A 195 7.24 14.33 17.27
N GLN A 196 6.95 13.04 17.26
CA GLN A 196 7.93 11.98 17.48
C GLN A 196 8.51 11.47 16.16
N GLN A 197 9.61 10.77 16.27
CA GLN A 197 10.26 10.19 15.12
C GLN A 197 9.30 9.23 14.38
N PHE A 198 9.21 9.42 13.08
CA PHE A 198 8.49 8.54 12.18
C PHE A 198 9.11 7.14 12.16
N LEU A 199 8.27 6.10 12.21
CA LEU A 199 8.67 4.70 12.14
C LEU A 199 8.43 4.14 10.72
N ALA A 200 9.51 3.98 9.95
CA ALA A 200 9.44 3.30 8.66
C ALA A 200 9.26 1.79 8.88
N ARG A 201 8.05 1.28 8.61
CA ARG A 201 7.69 -0.13 8.83
C ARG A 201 7.13 -0.76 7.57
N ASP A 202 7.49 -2.04 7.35
CA ASP A 202 6.92 -2.83 6.28
C ASP A 202 5.81 -3.75 6.83
N THR A 203 4.61 -3.56 6.33
CA THR A 203 3.43 -4.34 6.73
C THR A 203 3.52 -5.84 6.37
N GLU A 204 4.50 -6.28 5.62
CA GLU A 204 4.79 -7.69 5.36
C GLU A 204 5.85 -8.28 6.34
N VAL A 205 6.38 -7.46 7.28
CA VAL A 205 7.42 -7.86 8.22
C VAL A 205 6.84 -7.87 9.64
N GLU A 206 6.55 -9.05 10.17
CA GLU A 206 5.95 -9.23 11.50
C GLU A 206 6.76 -8.54 12.62
N SER A 207 8.11 -8.62 12.55
CA SER A 207 8.98 -8.03 13.57
C SER A 207 8.88 -6.51 13.69
N ASP A 208 8.36 -5.82 12.68
CA ASP A 208 8.13 -4.37 12.72
C ASP A 208 6.94 -4.00 13.62
N PHE A 209 6.16 -4.98 14.07
CA PHE A 209 4.95 -4.83 14.88
C PHE A 209 5.02 -5.54 16.25
N GLU A 210 6.21 -5.90 16.73
CA GLU A 210 6.38 -6.57 18.06
C GLU A 210 5.85 -5.73 19.22
N GLU A 211 5.99 -4.41 19.14
CA GLU A 211 5.45 -3.50 20.15
C GLU A 211 3.91 -3.51 20.15
N LEU A 212 3.28 -3.52 18.97
CA LEU A 212 1.83 -3.66 18.84
C LEU A 212 1.34 -4.99 19.42
N LYS A 213 2.00 -6.11 19.11
CA LYS A 213 1.69 -7.45 19.63
C LYS A 213 1.76 -7.47 21.17
N SER A 214 2.82 -6.91 21.72
CA SER A 214 3.02 -6.81 23.16
C SER A 214 1.95 -5.94 23.82
N LYS A 215 1.63 -4.80 23.21
CA LYS A 215 0.66 -3.85 23.75
C LYS A 215 -0.76 -4.40 23.75
N VAL A 216 -1.16 -5.17 22.75
CA VAL A 216 -2.46 -5.86 22.73
C VAL A 216 -2.59 -6.79 23.93
N LYS A 217 -1.57 -7.60 24.23
CA LYS A 217 -1.56 -8.50 25.40
C LYS A 217 -1.59 -7.75 26.72
N GLU A 218 -0.70 -6.75 26.90
CA GLU A 218 -0.63 -5.95 28.12
C GLU A 218 -1.96 -5.30 28.48
N GLN A 219 -2.63 -4.76 27.48
CA GLN A 219 -3.88 -4.02 27.64
C GLN A 219 -5.11 -4.93 27.60
N SER A 220 -4.95 -6.24 27.38
CA SER A 220 -6.05 -7.17 27.13
C SER A 220 -7.02 -6.56 26.10
N ALA A 221 -6.47 -6.04 25.00
CA ALA A 221 -7.25 -5.44 23.93
C ALA A 221 -7.95 -6.53 23.10
N ASP A 222 -9.09 -6.18 22.48
CA ASP A 222 -9.84 -7.10 21.64
C ASP A 222 -9.11 -7.36 20.31
N PHE A 223 -8.29 -6.40 19.87
CA PHE A 223 -7.33 -6.54 18.75
C PHE A 223 -6.42 -5.32 18.66
N GLY A 224 -5.41 -5.40 17.79
CA GLY A 224 -4.54 -4.29 17.41
C GLY A 224 -4.58 -4.05 15.92
N VAL A 225 -4.35 -2.80 15.51
CA VAL A 225 -4.17 -2.42 14.11
C VAL A 225 -2.96 -1.51 13.96
N GLY A 226 -2.10 -1.83 12.99
CA GLY A 226 -0.93 -1.04 12.60
C GLY A 226 -1.02 -0.59 11.15
N TYR A 227 -0.36 0.54 10.83
CA TYR A 227 -0.35 1.13 9.49
C TYR A 227 1.07 1.36 9.00
N ASP A 228 1.24 1.43 7.67
CA ASP A 228 2.44 1.97 7.06
C ASP A 228 2.41 3.51 7.03
N SER A 229 3.48 4.14 6.54
CA SER A 229 3.69 5.59 6.69
C SER A 229 2.60 6.45 6.07
N ASP A 230 2.10 6.08 4.91
CA ASP A 230 1.09 6.82 4.15
C ASP A 230 -0.32 6.23 4.31
N GLY A 231 -0.45 5.18 5.15
CA GLY A 231 -1.72 4.67 5.63
C GLY A 231 -2.58 3.97 4.59
N ASP A 232 -2.00 3.56 3.49
CA ASP A 232 -2.70 2.80 2.45
C ASP A 232 -2.78 1.30 2.75
N ARG A 233 -2.02 0.83 3.78
CA ARG A 233 -1.98 -0.55 4.26
C ARG A 233 -2.31 -0.64 5.74
N ALA A 234 -2.94 -1.74 6.13
CA ALA A 234 -3.21 -2.07 7.52
C ALA A 234 -2.85 -3.53 7.82
N VAL A 235 -2.27 -3.75 8.98
CA VAL A 235 -2.04 -5.08 9.56
C VAL A 235 -2.80 -5.21 10.87
N PHE A 236 -3.13 -6.43 11.22
CA PHE A 236 -3.90 -6.71 12.42
C PHE A 236 -3.17 -7.67 13.35
N VAL A 237 -3.43 -7.50 14.63
CA VAL A 237 -2.99 -8.39 15.71
C VAL A 237 -4.23 -8.82 16.45
N ASP A 238 -4.44 -10.12 16.63
CA ASP A 238 -5.58 -10.64 17.36
C ASP A 238 -5.45 -10.44 18.88
N GLU A 239 -6.47 -10.78 19.63
CA GLU A 239 -6.51 -10.63 21.08
C GLU A 239 -5.48 -11.51 21.84
N GLU A 240 -4.90 -12.49 21.17
CA GLU A 240 -3.83 -13.34 21.69
C GLU A 240 -2.44 -12.73 21.43
N GLY A 241 -2.39 -11.62 20.66
CA GLY A 241 -1.17 -10.93 20.24
C GLY A 241 -0.48 -11.64 19.07
N CYS A 242 -1.22 -12.40 18.27
CA CYS A 242 -0.71 -13.00 17.05
C CYS A 242 -0.85 -12.01 15.89
N TYR A 243 0.23 -11.79 15.17
CA TYR A 243 0.22 -11.00 13.93
C TYR A 243 -0.53 -11.76 12.82
N ILE A 244 -1.38 -11.04 12.09
CA ILE A 244 -2.17 -11.61 10.99
C ILE A 244 -1.60 -11.07 9.68
N PRO A 245 -1.01 -11.94 8.83
CA PRO A 245 -0.53 -11.54 7.50
C PRO A 245 -1.64 -10.93 6.64
N GLY A 246 -1.29 -9.97 5.78
CA GLY A 246 -2.23 -9.30 4.88
C GLY A 246 -2.97 -10.25 3.94
N ASP A 247 -2.38 -11.39 3.59
CA ASP A 247 -3.04 -12.47 2.85
C ASP A 247 -4.32 -12.96 3.54
N TYR A 248 -4.23 -13.17 4.86
CA TYR A 248 -5.34 -13.67 5.68
C TYR A 248 -6.39 -12.60 5.93
N THR A 249 -5.95 -11.38 6.24
CA THR A 249 -6.87 -10.25 6.41
C THR A 249 -7.62 -9.96 5.11
N GLY A 250 -6.91 -9.96 3.97
CA GLY A 250 -7.51 -9.80 2.65
C GLY A 250 -8.51 -10.92 2.32
N ALA A 251 -8.17 -12.17 2.60
CA ALA A 251 -9.06 -13.32 2.41
C ALA A 251 -10.30 -13.23 3.31
N LEU A 252 -10.13 -12.82 4.59
CA LEU A 252 -11.24 -12.61 5.51
C LEU A 252 -12.20 -11.54 4.97
N VAL A 253 -11.69 -10.37 4.62
CA VAL A 253 -12.52 -9.29 4.07
C VAL A 253 -13.19 -9.74 2.77
N ALA A 254 -12.45 -10.38 1.87
CA ALA A 254 -13.01 -10.93 0.63
C ALA A 254 -14.16 -11.90 0.87
N LYS A 255 -14.06 -12.76 1.89
CA LYS A 255 -15.11 -13.74 2.26
C LYS A 255 -16.44 -13.05 2.60
N TYR A 256 -16.38 -11.92 3.31
CA TYR A 256 -17.58 -11.21 3.79
C TYR A 256 -18.07 -10.10 2.85
N MET A 257 -17.21 -9.56 1.98
CA MET A 257 -17.60 -8.54 1.00
C MET A 257 -18.67 -9.06 0.04
N ALA A 258 -19.55 -8.17 -0.41
CA ALA A 258 -20.57 -8.51 -1.42
C ALA A 258 -19.92 -8.84 -2.78
N GLY A 259 -20.61 -9.68 -3.57
CA GLY A 259 -20.15 -10.13 -4.88
C GLY A 259 -19.49 -11.49 -4.85
N SER A 260 -19.36 -12.09 -6.03
CA SER A 260 -18.86 -13.46 -6.23
C SER A 260 -17.40 -13.53 -6.63
N LYS A 261 -16.73 -12.37 -6.78
CA LYS A 261 -15.37 -12.27 -7.31
C LYS A 261 -14.48 -11.48 -6.37
N VAL A 262 -13.19 -11.86 -6.35
CA VAL A 262 -12.11 -11.12 -5.70
C VAL A 262 -10.89 -11.06 -6.62
N VAL A 263 -10.17 -9.94 -6.61
CA VAL A 263 -8.98 -9.75 -7.44
C VAL A 263 -7.75 -9.61 -6.54
N THR A 264 -6.69 -10.37 -6.84
CA THR A 264 -5.46 -10.33 -6.05
C THR A 264 -4.24 -10.75 -6.89
N PRO A 265 -3.02 -10.33 -6.54
CA PRO A 265 -1.83 -10.75 -7.27
C PRO A 265 -1.55 -12.25 -7.23
N ILE A 266 -0.74 -12.72 -8.21
CA ILE A 266 -0.28 -14.12 -8.28
C ILE A 266 0.58 -14.54 -7.08
N SER A 267 1.17 -13.56 -6.37
CA SER A 267 2.00 -13.77 -5.16
C SER A 267 1.19 -13.98 -3.88
N THR A 268 -0.13 -13.75 -3.91
CA THR A 268 -0.99 -13.90 -2.72
C THR A 268 -1.24 -15.36 -2.41
N SER A 269 -1.32 -15.69 -1.12
CA SER A 269 -1.57 -17.03 -0.59
C SER A 269 -2.81 -17.71 -1.19
N GLN A 270 -2.78 -19.04 -1.21
CA GLN A 270 -3.92 -19.90 -1.55
C GLN A 270 -5.07 -19.80 -0.54
N VAL A 271 -4.85 -19.20 0.63
CA VAL A 271 -5.92 -19.02 1.61
C VAL A 271 -7.16 -18.36 0.99
N VAL A 272 -6.97 -17.47 0.02
CA VAL A 272 -8.06 -16.79 -0.69
C VAL A 272 -8.86 -17.73 -1.60
N ASP A 273 -8.27 -18.80 -2.09
CA ASP A 273 -8.97 -19.75 -2.99
C ASP A 273 -10.02 -20.59 -2.25
N ALA A 274 -9.96 -20.61 -0.90
CA ALA A 274 -10.87 -21.36 -0.04
C ALA A 274 -12.11 -20.57 0.44
N ILE A 275 -12.27 -19.30 0.07
CA ILE A 275 -13.36 -18.44 0.58
C ILE A 275 -14.70 -18.61 -0.17
N GLY A 276 -14.76 -19.49 -1.18
CA GLY A 276 -15.97 -19.76 -1.95
C GLY A 276 -16.32 -18.69 -2.99
N LYS A 277 -15.34 -17.92 -3.45
CA LYS A 277 -15.48 -16.92 -4.52
C LYS A 277 -14.56 -17.23 -5.70
N GLU A 278 -14.88 -16.67 -6.86
CA GLU A 278 -13.99 -16.68 -8.02
C GLU A 278 -12.80 -15.75 -7.75
N VAL A 279 -11.59 -16.32 -7.73
CA VAL A 279 -10.35 -15.58 -7.51
C VAL A 279 -9.70 -15.25 -8.85
N ILE A 280 -9.58 -13.96 -9.14
CA ILE A 280 -8.92 -13.46 -10.34
C ILE A 280 -7.51 -13.05 -9.97
N ARG A 281 -6.53 -13.78 -10.49
CA ARG A 281 -5.11 -13.47 -10.27
C ARG A 281 -4.60 -12.45 -11.28
N THR A 282 -3.75 -11.51 -10.81
CA THR A 282 -3.12 -10.47 -11.61
C THR A 282 -1.61 -10.46 -11.42
N LYS A 283 -0.94 -9.60 -12.17
CA LYS A 283 0.44 -9.21 -11.85
C LYS A 283 0.46 -8.48 -10.50
N VAL A 284 1.64 -8.43 -9.86
CA VAL A 284 1.84 -7.71 -8.59
C VAL A 284 1.84 -6.20 -8.84
N GLY A 285 1.04 -5.50 -8.07
CA GLY A 285 0.90 -4.04 -8.07
C GLY A 285 -0.56 -3.59 -8.10
N SER A 286 -0.88 -2.56 -7.31
CA SER A 286 -2.24 -2.01 -7.19
C SER A 286 -2.88 -1.64 -8.53
N PRO A 287 -2.17 -1.07 -9.54
CA PRO A 287 -2.79 -0.77 -10.84
C PRO A 287 -3.33 -2.01 -11.56
N TYR A 288 -2.66 -3.15 -11.44
CA TYR A 288 -3.14 -4.40 -12.06
C TYR A 288 -4.35 -4.98 -11.34
N VAL A 289 -4.40 -4.83 -10.00
CA VAL A 289 -5.57 -5.24 -9.21
C VAL A 289 -6.77 -4.36 -9.61
N VAL A 290 -6.59 -3.04 -9.67
CA VAL A 290 -7.62 -2.09 -10.12
C VAL A 290 -8.12 -2.41 -11.53
N GLU A 291 -7.22 -2.67 -12.47
CA GLU A 291 -7.59 -3.07 -13.84
C GLU A 291 -8.41 -4.37 -13.85
N GLY A 292 -7.99 -5.36 -13.05
CA GLY A 292 -8.72 -6.62 -12.88
C GLY A 292 -10.12 -6.40 -12.30
N MET A 293 -10.25 -5.53 -11.27
CA MET A 293 -11.55 -5.18 -10.70
C MET A 293 -12.47 -4.52 -11.73
N LYS A 294 -11.96 -3.53 -12.48
CA LYS A 294 -12.72 -2.85 -13.56
C LYS A 294 -13.20 -3.83 -14.63
N LYS A 295 -12.33 -4.74 -15.08
CA LYS A 295 -12.65 -5.74 -16.13
C LYS A 295 -13.68 -6.77 -15.70
N THR A 296 -13.67 -7.14 -14.42
CA THR A 296 -14.48 -8.26 -13.92
C THR A 296 -15.70 -7.83 -13.12
N GLY A 297 -15.79 -6.54 -12.76
CA GLY A 297 -16.82 -6.01 -11.88
C GLY A 297 -16.68 -6.50 -10.43
N ALA A 298 -15.49 -6.88 -9.99
CA ALA A 298 -15.26 -7.29 -8.60
C ALA A 298 -15.37 -6.09 -7.66
N ASN A 299 -16.05 -6.27 -6.52
CA ASN A 299 -16.25 -5.22 -5.52
C ASN A 299 -15.04 -5.02 -4.62
N PHE A 300 -14.13 -5.98 -4.59
CA PHE A 300 -12.96 -5.97 -3.72
C PHE A 300 -11.77 -6.63 -4.41
N GLY A 301 -10.63 -6.02 -4.22
CA GLY A 301 -9.31 -6.57 -4.52
C GLY A 301 -8.35 -6.27 -3.38
N PHE A 302 -7.24 -6.99 -3.30
CA PHE A 302 -6.25 -6.75 -2.26
C PHE A 302 -4.87 -7.24 -2.65
N GLU A 303 -3.87 -6.71 -1.99
CA GLU A 303 -2.49 -7.19 -2.01
C GLU A 303 -2.10 -7.79 -0.66
N ALA A 304 -1.18 -8.73 -0.65
CA ALA A 304 -0.70 -9.42 0.55
C ALA A 304 -0.08 -8.50 1.63
N ASN A 305 0.24 -7.27 1.25
CA ASN A 305 0.81 -6.25 2.12
C ASN A 305 -0.22 -5.51 3.01
N GLY A 306 -1.47 -5.99 3.09
CA GLY A 306 -2.54 -5.35 3.86
C GLY A 306 -3.27 -4.22 3.12
N GLY A 307 -2.96 -3.98 1.85
CA GLY A 307 -3.62 -2.98 1.00
C GLY A 307 -4.91 -3.52 0.39
N GLY A 308 -6.06 -3.20 0.96
CA GLY A 308 -7.39 -3.49 0.38
C GLY A 308 -7.83 -2.39 -0.58
N ILE A 309 -8.44 -2.79 -1.69
CA ILE A 309 -8.96 -1.90 -2.74
C ILE A 309 -10.46 -2.15 -2.89
N PHE A 310 -11.25 -1.10 -2.83
CA PHE A 310 -12.71 -1.17 -2.82
C PHE A 310 -13.30 -0.53 -4.08
N PHE A 311 -14.46 -1.00 -4.51
CA PHE A 311 -15.11 -0.55 -5.75
C PHE A 311 -15.45 0.95 -5.77
N ASP A 312 -15.66 1.56 -4.60
CA ASP A 312 -16.01 2.97 -4.42
C ASP A 312 -14.80 3.90 -4.29
N MET A 313 -13.61 3.33 -4.16
CA MET A 313 -12.34 4.05 -4.22
C MET A 313 -11.24 3.10 -4.71
N LEU A 314 -10.91 3.20 -6.00
CA LEU A 314 -9.98 2.30 -6.68
C LEU A 314 -8.52 2.61 -6.32
N SER A 315 -8.22 2.56 -5.03
CA SER A 315 -6.91 2.72 -4.41
C SER A 315 -6.86 1.91 -3.13
N ARG A 316 -5.67 1.55 -2.67
CA ARG A 316 -5.49 0.89 -1.38
C ARG A 316 -5.95 1.80 -0.25
N ASP A 317 -6.59 1.21 0.76
CA ASP A 317 -7.17 1.93 1.90
C ASP A 317 -7.07 1.12 3.20
N GLY A 318 -6.04 1.39 4.01
CA GLY A 318 -5.82 0.72 5.30
C GLY A 318 -6.90 1.07 6.33
N GLY A 319 -7.42 2.30 6.33
CA GLY A 319 -8.50 2.68 7.23
C GLY A 319 -9.82 1.98 6.87
N ARG A 320 -10.14 1.88 5.57
CA ARG A 320 -11.31 1.12 5.12
C ARG A 320 -11.19 -0.37 5.47
N MET A 321 -9.99 -0.96 5.31
CA MET A 321 -9.72 -2.33 5.77
C MET A 321 -10.06 -2.49 7.26
N THR A 322 -9.67 -1.53 8.09
CA THR A 322 -10.00 -1.53 9.52
C THR A 322 -11.50 -1.52 9.77
N ILE A 323 -12.26 -0.67 9.07
CA ILE A 323 -13.72 -0.62 9.18
C ILE A 323 -14.38 -1.94 8.76
N GLU A 324 -13.89 -2.56 7.68
CA GLU A 324 -14.46 -3.84 7.24
C GLU A 324 -14.17 -4.97 8.23
N VAL A 325 -12.98 -5.02 8.82
CA VAL A 325 -12.66 -6.00 9.88
C VAL A 325 -13.59 -5.78 11.09
N LEU A 326 -13.80 -4.53 11.53
CA LEU A 326 -14.75 -4.20 12.60
C LEU A 326 -16.18 -4.63 12.27
N ASN A 327 -16.63 -4.39 11.03
CA ASN A 327 -17.95 -4.82 10.56
C ASN A 327 -18.11 -6.34 10.60
N ILE A 328 -17.04 -7.08 10.24
CA ILE A 328 -17.03 -8.55 10.26
C ILE A 328 -17.08 -9.07 11.70
N LEU A 329 -16.26 -8.51 12.60
CA LEU A 329 -16.30 -8.86 14.03
C LEU A 329 -17.70 -8.65 14.63
N ALA A 330 -18.32 -7.50 14.35
CA ALA A 330 -19.66 -7.19 14.84
C ALA A 330 -20.75 -8.09 14.22
N GLN A 331 -20.60 -8.46 12.96
CA GLN A 331 -21.57 -9.31 12.26
C GLN A 331 -21.47 -10.78 12.72
N SER A 332 -20.26 -11.28 12.91
CA SER A 332 -20.01 -12.67 13.28
C SER A 332 -20.20 -12.94 14.77
N GLY A 333 -19.99 -11.92 15.62
CA GLY A 333 -19.90 -12.05 17.07
C GLY A 333 -18.70 -12.87 17.54
N LYS A 334 -17.72 -13.12 16.67
CA LYS A 334 -16.51 -13.90 16.92
C LYS A 334 -15.32 -12.99 17.19
N LYS A 335 -14.33 -13.53 17.87
CA LYS A 335 -13.01 -12.90 18.01
C LYS A 335 -12.21 -13.02 16.72
N LEU A 336 -11.17 -12.21 16.61
CA LEU A 336 -10.34 -12.19 15.39
C LEU A 336 -9.57 -13.51 15.22
N SER A 337 -9.04 -14.08 16.31
CA SER A 337 -8.41 -15.41 16.30
C SER A 337 -9.36 -16.51 15.79
N GLU A 338 -10.61 -16.53 16.28
CA GLU A 338 -11.61 -17.51 15.86
C GLU A 338 -11.95 -17.40 14.36
N LEU A 339 -11.97 -16.19 13.82
CA LEU A 339 -12.16 -15.96 12.38
C LEU A 339 -10.97 -16.44 11.53
N MET A 340 -9.74 -16.30 12.07
CA MET A 340 -8.54 -16.83 11.42
C MET A 340 -8.52 -18.37 11.42
N GLU A 341 -9.00 -19.01 12.47
CA GLU A 341 -9.11 -20.48 12.54
C GLU A 341 -10.08 -21.08 11.52
N GLU A 342 -11.06 -20.28 11.03
CA GLU A 342 -11.97 -20.72 9.96
C GLU A 342 -11.34 -20.77 8.57
N LEU A 343 -10.16 -20.18 8.41
CA LEU A 343 -9.43 -20.16 7.15
C LEU A 343 -8.41 -21.31 7.11
N PRO A 344 -8.16 -21.91 5.95
CA PRO A 344 -7.13 -22.95 5.85
C PRO A 344 -5.76 -22.37 6.15
N LYS A 345 -4.95 -23.13 6.86
CA LYS A 345 -3.62 -22.71 7.26
C LYS A 345 -2.60 -23.01 6.16
N PHE A 346 -1.91 -21.96 5.72
CA PHE A 346 -0.75 -22.00 4.84
C PHE A 346 0.36 -21.15 5.45
N TYR A 347 1.60 -21.54 5.17
CA TYR A 347 2.78 -20.79 5.56
C TYR A 347 3.43 -20.22 4.31
N ILE A 348 3.49 -18.89 4.26
CA ILE A 348 4.09 -18.17 3.15
C ILE A 348 5.38 -17.50 3.63
N GLU A 349 6.45 -17.71 2.88
CA GLU A 349 7.76 -17.12 3.16
C GLU A 349 8.18 -16.24 1.99
N ARG A 350 8.83 -15.10 2.28
CA ARG A 350 9.24 -14.12 1.27
C ARG A 350 10.61 -13.58 1.59
N ASP A 351 11.48 -13.52 0.58
CA ASP A 351 12.76 -12.83 0.71
C ASP A 351 13.25 -12.33 -0.65
N LYS A 352 14.30 -11.50 -0.65
CA LYS A 352 14.82 -10.82 -1.82
C LYS A 352 16.33 -10.76 -1.84
N ILE A 353 16.88 -10.69 -3.04
CA ILE A 353 18.32 -10.58 -3.29
C ILE A 353 18.56 -9.43 -4.26
N GLU A 354 19.50 -8.55 -3.95
CA GLU A 354 19.97 -7.57 -4.90
C GLU A 354 20.64 -8.25 -6.10
N TYR A 355 20.26 -7.84 -7.31
CA TYR A 355 20.77 -8.41 -8.56
C TYR A 355 20.79 -7.35 -9.67
N THR A 356 21.36 -7.67 -10.83
CA THR A 356 21.29 -6.85 -12.03
C THR A 356 20.22 -7.39 -12.98
N TRP A 357 19.42 -6.50 -13.57
CA TRP A 357 18.26 -6.91 -14.38
C TRP A 357 18.59 -7.79 -15.58
N GLU A 358 19.80 -7.68 -16.11
CA GLU A 358 20.32 -8.50 -17.22
C GLU A 358 20.35 -10.01 -16.87
N LEU A 359 20.41 -10.36 -15.59
CA LEU A 359 20.42 -11.74 -15.12
C LEU A 359 19.02 -12.35 -14.96
N LYS A 360 17.94 -11.56 -15.11
CA LYS A 360 16.56 -12.01 -14.91
C LYS A 360 16.26 -13.30 -15.68
N ASP A 361 16.46 -13.28 -16.99
CA ASP A 361 16.09 -14.42 -17.84
C ASP A 361 16.97 -15.65 -17.54
N LYS A 362 18.22 -15.44 -17.16
CA LYS A 362 19.12 -16.53 -16.74
C LYS A 362 18.63 -17.21 -15.46
N ILE A 363 18.18 -16.42 -14.45
CA ILE A 363 17.62 -16.96 -13.21
C ILE A 363 16.32 -17.75 -13.51
N ILE A 364 15.41 -17.19 -14.32
CA ILE A 364 14.15 -17.84 -14.67
C ILE A 364 14.39 -19.16 -15.40
N ASN A 365 15.31 -19.19 -16.37
CA ASN A 365 15.64 -20.40 -17.13
C ASN A 365 16.31 -21.48 -16.24
N GLU A 366 17.18 -21.08 -15.32
CA GLU A 366 17.79 -21.99 -14.35
C GLU A 366 16.74 -22.60 -13.42
N ALA A 367 15.79 -21.79 -12.93
CA ALA A 367 14.69 -22.26 -12.12
C ALA A 367 13.79 -23.28 -12.87
N LYS A 368 13.43 -22.99 -14.13
CA LYS A 368 12.69 -23.94 -14.99
C LYS A 368 13.42 -25.27 -15.21
N THR A 369 14.74 -25.21 -15.28
CA THR A 369 15.57 -26.40 -15.53
C THR A 369 15.67 -27.27 -14.29
N LYS A 370 15.89 -26.66 -13.12
CA LYS A 370 16.17 -27.37 -11.86
C LYS A 370 14.91 -27.80 -11.11
N LEU A 371 13.85 -27.01 -11.18
CA LEU A 371 12.62 -27.30 -10.45
C LEU A 371 11.58 -27.94 -11.37
N LYS A 372 11.08 -29.09 -10.94
CA LYS A 372 10.00 -29.82 -11.65
C LYS A 372 8.71 -29.63 -10.87
N GLY A 373 7.72 -29.05 -11.50
CA GLY A 373 6.41 -28.81 -10.92
C GLY A 373 5.29 -29.51 -11.70
N VAL A 374 4.13 -29.62 -11.07
CA VAL A 374 2.89 -30.13 -11.66
C VAL A 374 2.19 -29.07 -12.51
N LYS A 375 2.42 -27.77 -12.20
CA LYS A 375 1.87 -26.62 -12.92
C LYS A 375 2.87 -25.48 -12.92
N ILE A 376 2.89 -24.71 -14.01
CA ILE A 376 3.74 -23.51 -14.17
C ILE A 376 2.84 -22.35 -14.61
N GLU A 377 3.07 -21.17 -14.00
CA GLU A 377 2.41 -19.92 -14.36
C GLU A 377 3.46 -18.83 -14.57
N GLU A 378 3.34 -18.08 -15.69
CA GLU A 378 4.32 -17.07 -16.11
C GLU A 378 3.68 -15.67 -16.25
N MET A 379 2.64 -15.38 -15.48
CA MET A 379 1.92 -14.12 -15.53
C MET A 379 2.79 -12.93 -15.07
N ASP A 380 3.57 -13.12 -13.99
CA ASP A 380 4.49 -12.11 -13.44
C ASP A 380 5.68 -12.80 -12.78
N GLY A 381 6.68 -13.13 -13.57
CA GLY A 381 7.78 -14.01 -13.20
C GLY A 381 7.46 -15.47 -13.47
N LEU A 382 7.97 -16.37 -12.65
CA LEU A 382 7.83 -17.82 -12.78
C LEU A 382 7.29 -18.41 -11.48
N LYS A 383 6.03 -18.83 -11.46
CA LYS A 383 5.42 -19.58 -10.36
C LYS A 383 5.39 -21.06 -10.72
N ILE A 384 6.00 -21.89 -9.90
CA ILE A 384 6.08 -23.36 -10.07
C ILE A 384 5.32 -23.99 -8.90
N TRP A 385 4.28 -24.74 -9.20
CA TRP A 385 3.56 -25.56 -8.24
C TRP A 385 4.24 -26.91 -8.15
N LEU A 386 4.71 -27.31 -6.98
CA LEU A 386 5.34 -28.60 -6.72
C LEU A 386 4.25 -29.68 -6.47
N ASP A 387 3.18 -29.28 -5.84
CA ASP A 387 1.93 -30.03 -5.64
C ASP A 387 0.76 -29.05 -5.47
N ASP A 388 -0.43 -29.53 -5.10
CA ASP A 388 -1.65 -28.72 -4.96
C ASP A 388 -1.58 -27.68 -3.82
N ASN A 389 -0.62 -27.78 -2.91
CA ASN A 389 -0.50 -26.91 -1.72
C ASN A 389 0.86 -26.22 -1.59
N THR A 390 1.79 -26.54 -2.46
CA THR A 390 3.19 -26.06 -2.36
C THR A 390 3.61 -25.41 -3.65
N TRP A 391 4.05 -24.15 -3.59
CA TRP A 391 4.55 -23.44 -4.76
C TRP A 391 5.74 -22.53 -4.41
N ILE A 392 6.51 -22.22 -5.44
CA ILE A 392 7.57 -21.21 -5.42
C ILE A 392 7.38 -20.22 -6.56
N LEU A 393 7.55 -18.93 -6.29
CA LEU A 393 7.48 -17.85 -7.28
C LEU A 393 8.83 -17.10 -7.32
N PHE A 394 9.40 -17.02 -8.52
CA PHE A 394 10.59 -16.25 -8.85
C PHE A 394 10.20 -14.99 -9.61
N ARG A 395 10.46 -13.81 -9.05
CA ARG A 395 10.01 -12.54 -9.62
C ARG A 395 11.06 -11.45 -9.54
N SER A 396 11.30 -10.76 -10.64
CA SER A 396 12.06 -9.51 -10.67
C SER A 396 11.18 -8.36 -10.17
N SER A 397 11.70 -7.51 -9.28
CA SER A 397 11.01 -6.25 -8.96
C SER A 397 11.04 -5.31 -10.18
N ALA A 398 9.95 -4.59 -10.41
CA ALA A 398 9.88 -3.57 -11.46
C ALA A 398 10.51 -2.23 -11.02
N ASN A 399 10.61 -2.00 -9.70
CA ASN A 399 10.93 -0.69 -9.13
C ASN A 399 12.32 -0.65 -8.44
N ALA A 400 12.97 -1.79 -8.25
CA ALA A 400 14.27 -1.88 -7.60
C ALA A 400 15.07 -3.05 -8.19
N PRO A 401 16.42 -3.00 -8.17
CA PRO A 401 17.26 -4.10 -8.62
C PRO A 401 17.24 -5.28 -7.62
N GLU A 402 16.04 -5.77 -7.35
CA GLU A 402 15.76 -6.85 -6.41
C GLU A 402 15.09 -8.02 -7.12
N PHE A 403 15.59 -9.21 -6.88
CA PHE A 403 14.97 -10.47 -7.28
C PHE A 403 14.29 -11.09 -6.06
N ARG A 404 12.99 -11.28 -6.13
CA ARG A 404 12.15 -11.75 -5.04
C ARG A 404 11.81 -13.23 -5.22
N VAL A 405 11.87 -13.97 -4.14
CA VAL A 405 11.44 -15.37 -4.06
C VAL A 405 10.34 -15.46 -3.01
N PHE A 406 9.24 -16.08 -3.39
CA PHE A 406 8.11 -16.35 -2.52
C PHE A 406 7.84 -17.83 -2.52
N THR A 407 7.49 -18.39 -1.37
CA THR A 407 7.13 -19.80 -1.26
C THR A 407 5.92 -19.96 -0.36
N GLU A 408 5.15 -21.00 -0.61
CA GLU A 408 4.03 -21.36 0.25
C GLU A 408 3.92 -22.87 0.38
N SER A 409 3.57 -23.34 1.58
CA SER A 409 3.29 -24.73 1.89
C SER A 409 2.30 -24.84 3.07
N LYS A 410 1.70 -26.00 3.28
CA LYS A 410 1.00 -26.33 4.52
C LYS A 410 1.91 -26.62 5.69
N ASP A 411 3.18 -26.83 5.45
CA ASP A 411 4.22 -27.04 6.45
C ASP A 411 5.18 -25.85 6.49
N GLU A 412 5.33 -25.25 7.67
CA GLU A 412 6.17 -24.07 7.87
C GLU A 412 7.64 -24.36 7.53
N ALA A 413 8.17 -25.49 8.03
CA ALA A 413 9.54 -25.87 7.75
C ALA A 413 9.77 -26.15 6.26
N GLY A 414 8.77 -26.72 5.58
CA GLY A 414 8.78 -26.95 4.14
C GLY A 414 8.78 -25.64 3.34
N ALA A 415 7.96 -24.67 3.71
CA ALA A 415 7.93 -23.34 3.07
C ALA A 415 9.29 -22.63 3.21
N ARG A 416 9.86 -22.62 4.42
CA ARG A 416 11.16 -22.01 4.73
C ARG A 416 12.31 -22.71 3.98
N LYS A 417 12.35 -24.03 3.98
CA LYS A 417 13.34 -24.82 3.25
C LYS A 417 13.28 -24.52 1.75
N LEU A 418 12.07 -24.46 1.19
CA LEU A 418 11.87 -24.17 -0.22
C LEU A 418 12.34 -22.74 -0.57
N LEU A 419 12.14 -21.76 0.33
CA LEU A 419 12.66 -20.41 0.18
C LEU A 419 14.19 -20.40 0.15
N GLU A 420 14.83 -21.07 1.10
CA GLU A 420 16.30 -21.20 1.16
C GLU A 420 16.86 -21.80 -0.14
N ASP A 421 16.26 -22.87 -0.63
CA ASP A 421 16.66 -23.53 -1.88
C ASP A 421 16.46 -22.60 -3.10
N GLY A 422 15.36 -21.85 -3.14
CA GLY A 422 15.08 -20.85 -4.17
C GLY A 422 16.09 -19.70 -4.16
N LEU A 423 16.41 -19.17 -2.98
CA LEU A 423 17.42 -18.12 -2.81
C LEU A 423 18.82 -18.64 -3.18
N ALA A 424 19.18 -19.88 -2.80
CA ALA A 424 20.45 -20.50 -3.19
C ALA A 424 20.59 -20.65 -4.71
N LEU A 425 19.48 -21.00 -5.40
CA LEU A 425 19.45 -21.03 -6.86
C LEU A 425 19.76 -19.65 -7.46
N VAL A 426 19.10 -18.59 -6.96
CA VAL A 426 19.32 -17.21 -7.42
C VAL A 426 20.78 -16.80 -7.16
N LYS A 427 21.30 -17.03 -5.93
CA LYS A 427 22.71 -16.74 -5.57
C LYS A 427 23.69 -17.43 -6.50
N GLY A 428 23.46 -18.71 -6.82
CA GLY A 428 24.32 -19.46 -7.75
C GLY A 428 24.38 -18.86 -9.16
N VAL A 429 23.30 -18.23 -9.63
CA VAL A 429 23.27 -17.56 -10.95
C VAL A 429 23.97 -16.20 -10.94
N ILE A 430 23.82 -15.43 -9.84
CA ILE A 430 24.42 -14.09 -9.73
C ILE A 430 25.89 -14.13 -9.27
N GLY A 431 26.41 -15.31 -8.89
CA GLY A 431 27.80 -15.47 -8.47
C GLY A 431 28.11 -15.01 -7.05
N LYS A 432 27.12 -15.06 -6.15
CA LYS A 432 27.22 -14.73 -4.71
C LYS A 432 27.13 -15.95 -3.83
#